data_d7a82fff5c5275bc4b866fd9c6ec3c5d
#
_entry.id   d7a82fff5c5275bc4b866fd9c6ec3c5d
#
_cell.length_a   1.000
_cell.length_b   1.000
_cell.length_c   1.000
_cell.angle_alpha   90.00
_cell.angle_beta   90.00
_cell.angle_gamma   90.00
#
_symmetry.space_group_name_H-M   'P 1'
#
loop_
_entity.id
_entity.type
_entity.pdbx_description
1 polymer ?
#
loop_
_entity_poly.entity_id
_entity_poly.type
_entity_poly.pdbx_seq_one_letter_code
_entity_poly.pdbx_strand_id
1 'polypeptide(L)'
;MRRWRYSEDGVWSYTAYGALVDHAAVCMGISLATLLLMERMGVPCRYLHGYRREGDTVGHGWNLIYCGGWFHLDVTDAVTSRDPLQFWGVTALTDRSLEPGLTLPGPLRCPCPPDFISQHLRKGTML
;
A
#
# COMPACT_ATOMS: atom_id res chain seq x y z
N MET A 1 -9.82 -18.89 11.96
CA MET A 1 -9.21 -18.02 10.91
C MET A 1 -7.72 -17.89 11.17
N ARG A 2 -6.89 -18.11 10.15
CA ARG A 2 -5.44 -17.95 10.30
C ARG A 2 -5.09 -16.47 10.38
N ARG A 3 -4.30 -16.08 11.37
CA ARG A 3 -3.85 -14.72 11.55
C ARG A 3 -2.82 -14.35 10.49
N TRP A 4 -2.98 -13.19 9.85
CA TRP A 4 -2.00 -12.69 8.88
C TRP A 4 -0.69 -12.32 9.57
N ARG A 5 0.44 -12.55 8.90
CA ARG A 5 1.76 -12.18 9.42
C ARG A 5 2.68 -11.70 8.33
N TYR A 6 3.56 -10.79 8.67
CA TYR A 6 4.67 -10.40 7.82
C TYR A 6 5.77 -11.48 7.92
N SER A 7 6.16 -12.09 6.80
CA SER A 7 7.12 -13.20 6.81
C SER A 7 7.83 -13.33 5.48
N GLU A 8 9.13 -13.56 5.54
CA GLU A 8 9.97 -13.89 4.38
C GLU A 8 10.09 -15.40 4.15
N ASP A 9 9.67 -16.20 5.12
CA ASP A 9 10.00 -17.64 5.17
C ASP A 9 9.18 -18.51 4.25
N GLY A 10 8.05 -18.02 3.75
CA GLY A 10 7.20 -18.79 2.85
C GLY A 10 7.71 -18.79 1.42
N VAL A 11 7.52 -19.91 0.72
CA VAL A 11 7.86 -20.02 -0.70
C VAL A 11 7.17 -18.94 -1.55
N TRP A 12 5.98 -18.53 -1.14
CA TRP A 12 5.13 -17.59 -1.86
C TRP A 12 5.11 -16.18 -1.24
N SER A 13 6.02 -15.90 -0.30
CA SER A 13 6.01 -14.64 0.47
C SER A 13 6.13 -13.37 -0.39
N TYR A 14 6.73 -13.48 -1.56
CA TYR A 14 6.90 -12.37 -2.51
C TYR A 14 5.79 -12.30 -3.56
N THR A 15 4.71 -13.03 -3.37
CA THR A 15 3.61 -13.13 -4.33
C THR A 15 2.28 -12.77 -3.70
N ALA A 16 1.30 -12.42 -4.56
CA ALA A 16 -0.07 -12.20 -4.12
C ALA A 16 -0.66 -13.45 -3.44
N TYR A 17 -0.28 -14.64 -3.89
CA TYR A 17 -0.74 -15.90 -3.28
C TYR A 17 -0.34 -16.00 -1.81
N GLY A 18 0.90 -15.66 -1.48
CA GLY A 18 1.35 -15.64 -0.08
C GLY A 18 0.48 -14.75 0.79
N ALA A 19 0.17 -13.55 0.31
CA ALA A 19 -0.67 -12.61 1.06
C ALA A 19 -2.12 -13.08 1.18
N LEU A 20 -2.72 -13.55 0.09
CA LEU A 20 -4.16 -13.83 0.04
C LEU A 20 -4.53 -15.24 0.52
N VAL A 21 -3.66 -16.22 0.33
CA VAL A 21 -3.95 -17.63 0.64
C VAL A 21 -3.19 -18.11 1.87
N ASP A 22 -1.88 -17.89 1.91
CA ASP A 22 -1.06 -18.34 3.04
C ASP A 22 -1.16 -17.39 4.24
N HIS A 23 -1.67 -16.19 4.05
CA HIS A 23 -1.73 -15.12 5.04
C HIS A 23 -0.35 -14.78 5.62
N ALA A 24 0.68 -14.92 4.79
CA ALA A 24 2.06 -14.63 5.16
C ALA A 24 2.79 -14.09 3.93
N ALA A 25 3.28 -12.87 4.01
CA ALA A 25 3.96 -12.22 2.91
C ALA A 25 4.80 -11.03 3.38
N VAL A 26 5.69 -10.59 2.49
CA VAL A 26 6.43 -9.34 2.63
C VAL A 26 5.76 -8.24 1.80
N CYS A 27 6.31 -7.03 1.82
CA CYS A 27 5.74 -5.86 1.17
C CYS A 27 5.41 -6.08 -0.32
N MET A 28 6.26 -6.78 -1.04
CA MET A 28 6.02 -7.09 -2.45
C MET A 28 4.77 -7.95 -2.64
N GLY A 29 4.63 -9.03 -1.88
CA GLY A 29 3.46 -9.90 -1.95
C GLY A 29 2.18 -9.17 -1.58
N ILE A 30 2.22 -8.36 -0.54
CA ILE A 30 1.09 -7.54 -0.09
C ILE A 30 0.69 -6.52 -1.16
N SER A 31 1.67 -5.85 -1.76
CA SER A 31 1.42 -4.83 -2.78
C SER A 31 0.90 -5.43 -4.09
N LEU A 32 1.37 -6.62 -4.47
CA LEU A 32 0.84 -7.33 -5.62
C LEU A 32 -0.57 -7.85 -5.38
N ALA A 33 -0.88 -8.30 -4.16
CA ALA A 33 -2.25 -8.65 -3.77
C ALA A 33 -3.18 -7.43 -3.84
N THR A 34 -2.71 -6.28 -3.37
CA THR A 34 -3.46 -5.02 -3.46
C THR A 34 -3.73 -4.65 -4.92
N LEU A 35 -2.73 -4.75 -5.79
CA LEU A 35 -2.87 -4.50 -7.22
C LEU A 35 -3.95 -5.40 -7.84
N LEU A 36 -3.90 -6.70 -7.53
CA LEU A 36 -4.86 -7.67 -8.04
C LEU A 36 -6.29 -7.37 -7.58
N LEU A 37 -6.47 -7.06 -6.30
CA LEU A 37 -7.80 -6.74 -5.76
C LEU A 37 -8.35 -5.45 -6.35
N MET A 38 -7.52 -4.42 -6.51
CA MET A 38 -7.93 -3.16 -7.11
C MET A 38 -8.34 -3.35 -8.58
N GLU A 39 -7.59 -4.13 -9.35
CA GLU A 39 -7.97 -4.48 -10.72
C GLU A 39 -9.33 -5.16 -10.79
N ARG A 40 -9.58 -6.11 -9.89
CA ARG A 40 -10.87 -6.82 -9.82
C ARG A 40 -12.03 -5.90 -9.46
N MET A 41 -11.77 -4.85 -8.70
CA MET A 41 -12.77 -3.84 -8.36
C MET A 41 -12.90 -2.72 -9.40
N GLY A 42 -12.09 -2.73 -10.45
CA GLY A 42 -12.10 -1.68 -11.45
C GLY A 42 -11.43 -0.39 -11.02
N VAL A 43 -10.59 -0.44 -9.99
CA VAL A 43 -9.84 0.71 -9.50
C VAL A 43 -8.44 0.71 -10.11
N PRO A 44 -8.06 1.76 -10.88
CA PRO A 44 -6.70 1.84 -11.41
C PRO A 44 -5.68 1.82 -10.27
N CYS A 45 -4.70 0.94 -10.39
CA CYS A 45 -3.68 0.76 -9.37
C CYS A 45 -2.34 0.50 -10.02
N ARG A 46 -1.27 0.98 -9.40
CA ARG A 46 0.11 0.73 -9.82
C ARG A 46 0.93 0.21 -8.66
N TYR A 47 1.89 -0.64 -8.97
CA TYR A 47 2.92 -1.07 -8.03
C TYR A 47 4.09 -0.10 -8.13
N LEU A 48 4.52 0.42 -6.98
CA LEU A 48 5.70 1.26 -6.86
C LEU A 48 6.78 0.52 -6.08
N HIS A 49 8.02 0.70 -6.50
CA HIS A 49 9.18 0.18 -5.79
C HIS A 49 10.19 1.30 -5.55
N GLY A 50 10.77 1.31 -4.38
CA GLY A 50 11.75 2.30 -3.99
C GLY A 50 12.28 2.04 -2.60
N TYR A 51 12.43 3.08 -1.82
CA TYR A 51 12.99 3.00 -0.48
C TYR A 51 12.17 3.87 0.47
N ARG A 52 12.04 3.42 1.72
CA ARG A 52 11.34 4.20 2.75
C ARG A 52 12.07 5.49 3.08
N ARG A 53 13.40 5.47 3.01
CA ARG A 53 14.26 6.64 3.27
C ARG A 53 15.35 6.69 2.23
N GLU A 54 15.78 7.91 1.91
CA GLU A 54 16.96 8.09 1.08
C GLU A 54 18.17 7.44 1.75
N GLY A 55 18.95 6.69 0.99
CA GLY A 55 20.12 5.97 1.49
C GLY A 55 19.85 4.57 2.02
N ASP A 56 18.61 4.15 2.14
CA ASP A 56 18.29 2.76 2.50
C ASP A 56 18.84 1.79 1.46
N THR A 57 19.31 0.63 1.94
CA THR A 57 19.78 -0.46 1.08
C THR A 57 18.72 -1.54 0.87
N VAL A 58 17.67 -1.54 1.68
CA VAL A 58 16.56 -2.48 1.58
C VAL A 58 15.40 -1.82 0.84
N GLY A 59 15.04 -2.40 -0.30
CA GLY A 59 13.91 -1.92 -1.10
C GLY A 59 12.57 -2.13 -0.41
N HIS A 60 11.59 -1.36 -0.84
CA HIS A 60 10.23 -1.45 -0.35
C HIS A 60 9.25 -1.26 -1.52
N GLY A 61 8.14 -2.00 -1.47
CA GLY A 61 7.07 -1.91 -2.46
C GLY A 61 5.77 -1.42 -1.82
N TRP A 62 5.06 -0.56 -2.53
CA TRP A 62 3.73 -0.09 -2.15
C TRP A 62 2.90 0.22 -3.39
N ASN A 63 1.75 0.84 -3.23
CA ASN A 63 0.85 1.08 -4.35
C ASN A 63 0.53 2.55 -4.52
N LEU A 64 0.14 2.88 -5.75
CA LEU A 64 -0.51 4.13 -6.10
C LEU A 64 -1.88 3.77 -6.66
N ILE A 65 -2.95 4.39 -6.17
CA ILE A 65 -4.31 4.11 -6.62
C ILE A 65 -4.99 5.39 -7.12
N TYR A 66 -5.94 5.20 -8.03
CA TYR A 66 -6.75 6.28 -8.55
C TYR A 66 -8.21 6.15 -8.11
N CYS A 67 -8.67 7.15 -7.38
CA CYS A 67 -10.08 7.29 -7.02
C CYS A 67 -10.40 8.79 -6.95
N GLY A 68 -10.74 9.39 -8.11
CA GLY A 68 -10.87 10.84 -8.23
C GLY A 68 -9.54 11.62 -8.22
N GLY A 69 -8.44 10.94 -8.11
CA GLY A 69 -7.07 11.45 -8.12
C GLY A 69 -6.12 10.33 -7.75
N TRP A 70 -4.85 10.45 -8.09
CA TRP A 70 -3.83 9.48 -7.70
C TRP A 70 -3.33 9.77 -6.28
N PHE A 71 -3.20 8.74 -5.47
CA PHE A 71 -2.61 8.86 -4.13
C PHE A 71 -1.94 7.56 -3.70
N HIS A 72 -1.01 7.67 -2.73
CA HIS A 72 -0.30 6.51 -2.20
C HIS A 72 -1.16 5.68 -1.26
N LEU A 73 -0.95 4.38 -1.32
CA LEU A 73 -1.47 3.42 -0.37
C LEU A 73 -0.37 2.42 -0.02
N ASP A 74 0.06 2.40 1.21
CA ASP A 74 1.03 1.43 1.70
C ASP A 74 0.36 0.50 2.71
N VAL A 75 -0.14 -0.62 2.22
CA VAL A 75 -0.85 -1.59 3.05
C VAL A 75 0.10 -2.26 4.05
N THR A 76 1.34 -2.53 3.65
CA THR A 76 2.32 -3.14 4.55
C THR A 76 2.55 -2.27 5.78
N ASP A 77 2.84 -1.00 5.58
CA ASP A 77 3.08 -0.08 6.69
C ASP A 77 1.78 0.24 7.44
N ALA A 78 0.65 0.23 6.77
CA ALA A 78 -0.66 0.40 7.40
C ALA A 78 -0.96 -0.72 8.41
N VAL A 79 -0.75 -1.99 8.02
CA VAL A 79 -1.06 -3.13 8.90
C VAL A 79 -0.04 -3.33 10.01
N THR A 80 1.16 -2.79 9.88
CA THR A 80 2.21 -2.88 10.90
C THR A 80 2.32 -1.65 11.77
N SER A 81 1.60 -0.58 11.44
CA SER A 81 1.62 0.69 12.16
C SER A 81 0.55 0.75 13.26
N ARG A 82 0.82 1.58 14.27
CA ARG A 82 -0.19 1.92 15.29
C ARG A 82 -1.31 2.81 14.73
N ASP A 83 -1.00 3.58 13.69
CA ASP A 83 -1.97 4.43 12.99
C ASP A 83 -2.03 4.02 11.50
N PRO A 84 -2.86 3.03 11.16
CA PRO A 84 -2.98 2.57 9.77
C PRO A 84 -3.34 3.66 8.77
N LEU A 85 -4.11 4.65 9.20
CA LEU A 85 -4.66 5.67 8.30
C LEU A 85 -3.61 6.66 7.80
N GLN A 86 -2.44 6.75 8.43
CA GLN A 86 -1.37 7.62 7.94
C GLN A 86 -0.76 7.13 6.61
N PHE A 87 -1.03 5.89 6.22
CA PHE A 87 -0.52 5.29 4.98
C PHE A 87 -1.62 5.08 3.93
N TRP A 88 -2.80 5.61 4.18
CA TRP A 88 -3.94 5.51 3.29
C TRP A 88 -4.31 6.88 2.72
N GLY A 89 -4.41 6.96 1.40
CA GLY A 89 -4.91 8.17 0.74
C GLY A 89 -3.99 9.37 0.87
N VAL A 90 -2.68 9.17 1.00
CA VAL A 90 -1.72 10.25 1.15
C VAL A 90 -1.12 10.66 -0.18
N THR A 91 -0.91 11.97 -0.36
CA THR A 91 -0.32 12.52 -1.58
C THR A 91 1.20 12.56 -1.52
N ALA A 92 1.77 12.46 -0.34
CA ALA A 92 3.21 12.37 -0.16
C ALA A 92 3.52 11.46 1.03
N LEU A 93 4.45 10.55 0.84
CA LEU A 93 5.03 9.77 1.92
C LEU A 93 6.40 10.36 2.20
N THR A 94 6.55 10.89 3.41
CA THR A 94 7.75 11.58 3.83
C THR A 94 9.00 10.70 3.67
N ASP A 95 10.07 11.30 3.16
CA ASP A 95 11.38 10.68 2.99
C ASP A 95 11.46 9.50 2.01
N ARG A 96 10.39 9.15 1.34
CA ARG A 96 10.42 8.05 0.37
C ARG A 96 11.04 8.49 -0.94
N SER A 97 11.81 7.57 -1.53
CA SER A 97 12.37 7.72 -2.86
C SER A 97 11.91 6.58 -3.77
N LEU A 98 11.67 6.89 -5.02
CA LEU A 98 11.33 5.88 -6.03
C LEU A 98 12.60 5.30 -6.65
N GLU A 99 12.50 4.06 -7.10
CA GLU A 99 13.54 3.45 -7.92
C GLU A 99 13.77 4.29 -9.18
N PRO A 100 15.03 4.44 -9.63
CA PRO A 100 15.32 5.19 -10.85
C PRO A 100 14.51 4.67 -12.05
N GLY A 101 13.92 5.60 -12.80
CA GLY A 101 13.09 5.29 -13.95
C GLY A 101 11.59 5.19 -13.67
N LEU A 102 11.19 5.12 -12.41
CA LEU A 102 9.77 5.21 -12.07
C LEU A 102 9.34 6.67 -12.03
N THR A 103 8.21 6.96 -12.63
CA THR A 103 7.60 8.29 -12.62
C THR A 103 6.16 8.22 -12.14
N LEU A 104 5.74 9.25 -11.42
CA LEU A 104 4.36 9.37 -11.00
C LEU A 104 3.49 9.90 -12.15
N PRO A 105 2.20 9.50 -12.21
CA PRO A 105 1.30 9.84 -13.33
C PRO A 105 0.74 11.28 -13.25
N GLY A 106 1.49 12.22 -12.78
CA GLY A 106 1.07 13.61 -12.63
C GLY A 106 0.92 14.01 -11.17
N PRO A 107 0.29 15.17 -10.88
CA PRO A 107 0.13 15.63 -9.51
C PRO A 107 -0.75 14.66 -8.71
N LEU A 108 -0.30 14.31 -7.52
CA LEU A 108 -1.05 13.46 -6.62
C LEU A 108 -2.14 14.26 -5.91
N ARG A 109 -3.32 13.67 -5.79
CA ARG A 109 -4.45 14.33 -5.16
C ARG A 109 -5.38 13.28 -4.53
N CYS A 110 -5.58 13.40 -3.23
CA CYS A 110 -6.62 12.64 -2.56
C CYS A 110 -7.94 13.41 -2.68
N PRO A 111 -9.01 12.81 -3.21
CA PRO A 111 -10.30 13.47 -3.35
C PRO A 111 -11.04 13.63 -2.03
N CYS A 112 -10.65 12.89 -1.01
CA CYS A 112 -11.29 12.97 0.30
C CYS A 112 -10.64 14.07 1.15
N PRO A 113 -11.45 14.83 1.92
CA PRO A 113 -10.90 15.71 2.93
C PRO A 113 -9.98 14.94 3.88
N PRO A 114 -8.93 15.58 4.42
CA PRO A 114 -7.99 14.89 5.32
C PRO A 114 -8.66 14.16 6.48
N ASP A 115 -9.77 14.68 6.97
CA ASP A 115 -10.50 14.11 8.10
C ASP A 115 -11.50 13.04 7.71
N PHE A 116 -11.84 12.92 6.43
CA PHE A 116 -12.91 12.03 5.99
C PHE A 116 -12.62 10.57 6.33
N ILE A 117 -11.47 10.08 5.94
CA ILE A 117 -11.06 8.69 6.21
C ILE A 117 -10.98 8.46 7.71
N SER A 118 -10.35 9.38 8.43
CA SER A 118 -10.21 9.31 9.87
C SER A 118 -11.57 9.24 10.57
N GLN A 119 -12.51 10.12 10.19
CA GLN A 119 -13.84 10.15 10.78
C GLN A 119 -14.68 8.93 10.49
N HIS A 120 -14.61 8.40 9.26
CA HIS A 120 -15.47 7.32 8.82
C HIS A 120 -14.92 5.93 9.13
N LEU A 121 -13.63 5.70 8.89
CA LEU A 121 -13.04 4.39 9.14
C LEU A 121 -12.79 4.14 10.63
N ARG A 122 -12.31 5.14 11.38
CA ARG A 122 -12.07 4.99 12.82
C ARG A 122 -13.36 4.76 13.61
N LYS A 123 -14.47 5.29 13.14
CA LYS A 123 -15.79 5.07 13.75
C LYS A 123 -16.46 3.78 13.30
N GLY A 124 -15.83 3.01 12.41
CA GLY A 124 -16.40 1.78 11.89
C GLY A 124 -17.60 1.97 10.99
N THR A 125 -17.87 3.19 10.51
CA THR A 125 -19.06 3.49 9.72
C THR A 125 -18.97 3.07 8.25
N MET A 126 -17.78 2.72 7.77
CA MET A 126 -17.53 2.27 6.40
C MET A 126 -17.17 0.78 6.28
N LEU A 127 -17.22 0.08 7.37
CA LEU A 127 -16.90 -1.35 7.39
C LEU A 127 -18.12 -2.22 7.58
#